data_cc3ccadad13887edc9cb2f6433a4ee35
#
_entry.id   cc3ccadad13887edc9cb2f6433a4ee35
#
_cell.length_a   1.000
_cell.length_b   1.000
_cell.length_c   1.000
_cell.angle_alpha   90.00
_cell.angle_beta   90.00
_cell.angle_gamma   90.00
#
_symmetry.space_group_name_H-M   'P 1'
#
loop_
_entity.id
_entity.type
_entity.pdbx_description
1 polymer ?
#
loop_
_entity_poly.entity_id
_entity_poly.type
_entity_poly.pdbx_seq_one_letter_code
_entity_poly.pdbx_strand_id
1 'polypeptide(L)'
;MNLQDFGDRIRHRRKKSGLTQTDIANAVQVSPQAVSKWERGENAPDISILPNLTQLLGVSIEWLLGCQSIDKDVIEATTMDIRARAAREKSERLAPRDFANWTNSVSYKVTESTLRYGGIPIYARGAGILCFFSGSFHQDRAIDAALNAIHLHKEPLKIGMSTGMVYFGSIGHPDYAHPDIIGEAVSIALLNSEWAESHTKTSTAVDAKTIDGSKLKYRSDLVRHQAPFPGLSHQVTAVELPTGY
;
A
#
# COMPACT_ATOMS: atom_id res chain seq x y z
N MET A 1 -25.24 -1.52 4.62
CA MET A 1 -25.56 -2.08 3.30
C MET A 1 -27.03 -1.80 3.01
N ASN A 2 -27.35 -1.19 1.87
CA ASN A 2 -28.74 -1.05 1.40
C ASN A 2 -29.07 -2.30 0.56
N LEU A 3 -30.14 -3.01 0.89
CA LEU A 3 -30.56 -4.24 0.17
C LEU A 3 -30.94 -3.96 -1.26
N GLN A 4 -31.51 -2.77 -1.56
CA GLN A 4 -31.85 -2.38 -2.92
C GLN A 4 -30.62 -2.25 -3.80
N ASP A 5 -29.59 -1.52 -3.31
CA ASP A 5 -28.32 -1.34 -4.04
C ASP A 5 -27.60 -2.68 -4.26
N PHE A 6 -27.67 -3.57 -3.27
CA PHE A 6 -27.13 -4.93 -3.37
C PHE A 6 -27.82 -5.73 -4.46
N GLY A 7 -29.16 -5.72 -4.47
CA GLY A 7 -29.97 -6.41 -5.48
C GLY A 7 -29.74 -5.85 -6.91
N ASP A 8 -29.63 -4.54 -7.03
CA ASP A 8 -29.34 -3.90 -8.31
C ASP A 8 -27.97 -4.28 -8.87
N ARG A 9 -26.94 -4.48 -8.00
CA ARG A 9 -25.62 -4.98 -8.42
C ARG A 9 -25.70 -6.41 -8.93
N ILE A 10 -26.40 -7.33 -8.23
CA ILE A 10 -26.62 -8.69 -8.70
C ILE A 10 -27.28 -8.65 -10.09
N ARG A 11 -28.38 -7.93 -10.20
CA ARG A 11 -29.16 -7.81 -11.44
C ARG A 11 -28.33 -7.24 -12.60
N HIS A 12 -27.59 -6.18 -12.36
CA HIS A 12 -26.72 -5.55 -13.35
C HIS A 12 -25.65 -6.53 -13.84
N ARG A 13 -24.96 -7.17 -12.91
CA ARG A 13 -23.86 -8.08 -13.28
C ARG A 13 -24.35 -9.33 -13.97
N ARG A 14 -25.45 -9.90 -13.48
CA ARG A 14 -26.11 -11.04 -14.14
C ARG A 14 -26.44 -10.74 -15.60
N LYS A 15 -27.11 -9.61 -15.85
CA LYS A 15 -27.47 -9.20 -17.22
C LYS A 15 -26.22 -8.98 -18.09
N LYS A 16 -25.18 -8.38 -17.56
CA LYS A 16 -23.90 -8.16 -18.25
C LYS A 16 -23.22 -9.47 -18.61
N SER A 17 -23.37 -10.50 -17.77
CA SER A 17 -22.84 -11.84 -18.01
C SER A 17 -23.76 -12.74 -18.86
N GLY A 18 -24.91 -12.22 -19.36
CA GLY A 18 -25.86 -12.99 -20.16
C GLY A 18 -26.63 -14.07 -19.41
N LEU A 19 -26.59 -14.07 -18.08
CA LEU A 19 -27.22 -15.09 -17.25
C LEU A 19 -28.70 -14.77 -16.99
N THR A 20 -29.50 -15.83 -16.81
CA THR A 20 -30.89 -15.75 -16.31
C THR A 20 -30.90 -15.88 -14.78
N GLN A 21 -32.02 -15.53 -14.15
CA GLN A 21 -32.20 -15.78 -12.70
C GLN A 21 -32.16 -17.28 -12.38
N THR A 22 -32.63 -18.11 -13.31
CA THR A 22 -32.59 -19.56 -13.20
C THR A 22 -31.16 -20.11 -13.23
N ASP A 23 -30.28 -19.53 -14.07
CA ASP A 23 -28.86 -19.94 -14.13
C ASP A 23 -28.15 -19.68 -12.81
N ILE A 24 -28.38 -18.49 -12.22
CA ILE A 24 -27.84 -18.19 -10.88
C ILE A 24 -28.41 -19.17 -9.85
N ALA A 25 -29.75 -19.37 -9.83
CA ALA A 25 -30.41 -20.24 -8.87
C ALA A 25 -29.83 -21.66 -8.89
N ASN A 26 -29.65 -22.22 -10.08
CA ASN A 26 -29.07 -23.55 -10.27
C ASN A 26 -27.60 -23.61 -9.77
N ALA A 27 -26.80 -22.60 -10.10
CA ALA A 27 -25.38 -22.57 -9.74
C ALA A 27 -25.15 -22.47 -8.21
N VAL A 28 -26.00 -21.73 -7.51
CA VAL A 28 -25.90 -21.54 -6.06
C VAL A 28 -26.92 -22.36 -5.25
N GLN A 29 -27.62 -23.29 -5.90
CA GLN A 29 -28.56 -24.25 -5.30
C GLN A 29 -29.70 -23.62 -4.51
N VAL A 30 -30.36 -22.61 -5.08
CA VAL A 30 -31.54 -21.95 -4.52
C VAL A 30 -32.68 -21.92 -5.53
N SER A 31 -33.87 -21.42 -5.12
CA SER A 31 -34.97 -21.23 -6.06
C SER A 31 -34.81 -19.95 -6.91
N PRO A 32 -35.30 -19.90 -8.15
CA PRO A 32 -35.34 -18.67 -8.95
C PRO A 32 -36.07 -17.51 -8.26
N GLN A 33 -37.06 -17.84 -7.42
CA GLN A 33 -37.80 -16.87 -6.63
C GLN A 33 -36.91 -16.20 -5.57
N ALA A 34 -35.95 -16.95 -4.97
CA ALA A 34 -34.98 -16.38 -4.03
C ALA A 34 -34.10 -15.35 -4.75
N VAL A 35 -33.55 -15.70 -5.92
CA VAL A 35 -32.73 -14.79 -6.73
C VAL A 35 -33.54 -13.53 -7.12
N SER A 36 -34.82 -13.72 -7.51
CA SER A 36 -35.70 -12.60 -7.82
C SER A 36 -35.93 -11.67 -6.64
N LYS A 37 -36.09 -12.21 -5.40
CA LYS A 37 -36.20 -11.41 -4.19
C LYS A 37 -34.91 -10.65 -3.87
N TRP A 38 -33.75 -11.27 -4.07
CA TRP A 38 -32.47 -10.59 -3.91
C TRP A 38 -32.34 -9.40 -4.84
N GLU A 39 -32.67 -9.58 -6.14
CA GLU A 39 -32.61 -8.53 -7.15
C GLU A 39 -33.61 -7.37 -6.93
N ARG A 40 -34.67 -7.59 -6.14
CA ARG A 40 -35.60 -6.55 -5.74
C ARG A 40 -35.30 -5.92 -4.37
N GLY A 41 -34.21 -6.36 -3.72
CA GLY A 41 -33.85 -5.86 -2.41
C GLY A 41 -34.81 -6.29 -1.29
N GLU A 42 -35.65 -7.32 -1.52
CA GLU A 42 -36.61 -7.83 -0.52
C GLU A 42 -35.93 -8.74 0.50
N ASN A 43 -34.83 -9.37 0.12
CA ASN A 43 -34.05 -10.28 0.94
C ASN A 43 -32.59 -10.31 0.48
N ALA A 44 -31.70 -10.85 1.32
CA ALA A 44 -30.31 -11.12 0.96
C ALA A 44 -30.04 -12.63 0.90
N PRO A 45 -29.03 -13.08 0.11
CA PRO A 45 -28.53 -14.46 0.19
C PRO A 45 -27.89 -14.72 1.55
N ASP A 46 -27.87 -15.97 1.96
CA ASP A 46 -27.06 -16.41 3.09
C ASP A 46 -25.58 -16.14 2.81
N ILE A 47 -24.84 -15.83 3.85
CA ILE A 47 -23.40 -15.51 3.74
C ILE A 47 -22.60 -16.65 3.13
N SER A 48 -23.02 -17.90 3.34
CA SER A 48 -22.39 -19.09 2.74
C SER A 48 -22.52 -19.18 1.22
N ILE A 49 -23.49 -18.48 0.64
CA ILE A 49 -23.73 -18.46 -0.81
C ILE A 49 -22.85 -17.40 -1.50
N LEU A 50 -22.43 -16.36 -0.77
CA LEU A 50 -21.70 -15.24 -1.36
C LEU A 50 -20.44 -15.64 -2.15
N PRO A 51 -19.57 -16.56 -1.69
CA PRO A 51 -18.41 -16.98 -2.45
C PRO A 51 -18.76 -17.54 -3.84
N ASN A 52 -19.72 -18.46 -3.90
CA ASN A 52 -20.15 -19.06 -5.17
C ASN A 52 -20.85 -18.06 -6.09
N LEU A 53 -21.66 -17.17 -5.50
CA LEU A 53 -22.37 -16.13 -6.24
C LEU A 53 -21.38 -15.11 -6.86
N THR A 54 -20.38 -14.69 -6.12
CA THR A 54 -19.38 -13.73 -6.60
C THR A 54 -18.47 -14.34 -7.66
N GLN A 55 -18.08 -15.60 -7.50
CA GLN A 55 -17.32 -16.35 -8.50
C GLN A 55 -18.11 -16.47 -9.81
N LEU A 56 -19.38 -16.85 -9.75
CA LEU A 56 -20.27 -16.95 -10.93
C LEU A 56 -20.44 -15.61 -11.64
N LEU A 57 -20.59 -14.53 -10.88
CA LEU A 57 -20.78 -13.18 -11.41
C LEU A 57 -19.46 -12.51 -11.84
N GLY A 58 -18.30 -13.09 -11.50
CA GLY A 58 -16.97 -12.55 -11.79
C GLY A 58 -16.75 -11.20 -11.11
N VAL A 59 -17.09 -11.08 -9.82
CA VAL A 59 -16.93 -9.87 -9.00
C VAL A 59 -16.40 -10.25 -7.62
N SER A 60 -15.84 -9.28 -6.87
CA SER A 60 -15.46 -9.52 -5.48
C SER A 60 -16.67 -9.40 -4.52
N ILE A 61 -16.53 -9.97 -3.32
CA ILE A 61 -17.54 -9.85 -2.25
C ILE A 61 -17.73 -8.37 -1.88
N GLU A 62 -16.64 -7.62 -1.77
CA GLU A 62 -16.64 -6.20 -1.44
C GLU A 62 -17.43 -5.39 -2.48
N TRP A 63 -17.24 -5.69 -3.77
CA TRP A 63 -18.01 -5.06 -4.84
C TRP A 63 -19.50 -5.36 -4.69
N LEU A 64 -19.84 -6.60 -4.45
CA LEU A 64 -21.23 -7.05 -4.32
C LEU A 64 -21.91 -6.39 -3.11
N LEU A 65 -21.20 -6.30 -1.97
CA LEU A 65 -21.68 -5.65 -0.76
C LEU A 65 -21.68 -4.11 -0.85
N GLY A 66 -21.10 -3.55 -1.91
CA GLY A 66 -20.98 -2.09 -2.06
C GLY A 66 -19.97 -1.47 -1.11
N CYS A 67 -19.04 -2.25 -0.63
CA CYS A 67 -17.93 -1.77 0.19
C CYS A 67 -16.83 -1.13 -0.66
N GLN A 68 -16.87 -1.35 -1.99
CA GLN A 68 -16.05 -0.59 -2.95
C GLN A 68 -16.75 0.73 -3.27
N SER A 69 -16.50 1.75 -2.49
CA SER A 69 -16.59 3.12 -3.00
C SER A 69 -15.30 3.34 -3.80
N ILE A 70 -15.42 3.85 -5.01
CA ILE A 70 -14.29 4.28 -5.85
C ILE A 70 -13.36 5.22 -5.07
N ASP A 71 -13.87 5.91 -4.05
CA ASP A 71 -13.13 6.83 -3.18
C ASP A 71 -12.43 6.17 -1.97
N LYS A 72 -12.71 4.90 -1.65
CA LYS A 72 -12.08 4.23 -0.48
C LYS A 72 -10.73 3.61 -0.80
N ASP A 73 -10.43 3.40 -2.07
CA ASP A 73 -9.16 2.83 -2.52
C ASP A 73 -8.10 3.92 -2.75
N VAL A 74 -8.52 5.21 -2.74
CA VAL A 74 -7.63 6.37 -2.80
C VAL A 74 -7.62 7.04 -1.43
N ILE A 75 -6.45 7.04 -0.81
CA ILE A 75 -6.25 7.51 0.56
C ILE A 75 -5.06 8.46 0.63
N GLU A 76 -5.07 9.40 1.58
CA GLU A 76 -3.87 10.13 1.92
C GLU A 76 -2.99 9.25 2.82
N ALA A 77 -1.73 9.07 2.41
CA ALA A 77 -0.77 8.25 3.12
C ALA A 77 0.63 8.83 3.05
N THR A 78 1.46 8.48 4.03
CA THR A 78 2.91 8.63 3.94
C THR A 78 3.48 7.31 3.48
N THR A 79 4.11 7.31 2.32
CA THR A 79 4.84 6.18 1.76
C THR A 79 6.31 6.25 2.18
N MET A 80 6.90 5.10 2.45
CA MET A 80 8.30 4.96 2.84
C MET A 80 8.95 3.84 2.04
N ASP A 81 10.02 4.16 1.32
CA ASP A 81 10.96 3.20 0.77
C ASP A 81 12.19 3.13 1.68
N ILE A 82 12.49 1.95 2.18
CA ILE A 82 13.61 1.72 3.09
C ILE A 82 14.45 0.55 2.62
N ARG A 83 15.76 0.72 2.46
CA ARG A 83 16.68 -0.27 1.90
C ARG A 83 18.02 -0.28 2.61
N ALA A 84 18.66 -1.46 2.65
CA ALA A 84 20.04 -1.55 3.09
C ALA A 84 21.00 -1.02 2.00
N ARG A 85 21.92 -0.12 2.36
CA ARG A 85 22.90 0.46 1.43
C ARG A 85 23.84 -0.60 0.85
N ALA A 86 24.24 -1.60 1.66
CA ALA A 86 25.14 -2.67 1.24
C ALA A 86 24.51 -3.71 0.28
N ALA A 87 23.24 -3.55 -0.11
CA ALA A 87 22.51 -4.57 -0.89
C ALA A 87 23.20 -4.91 -2.22
N ARG A 88 23.67 -3.89 -2.96
CA ARG A 88 24.35 -4.09 -4.25
C ARG A 88 25.67 -4.81 -4.07
N GLU A 89 26.52 -4.35 -3.18
CA GLU A 89 27.82 -4.96 -2.89
C GLU A 89 27.66 -6.43 -2.44
N LYS A 90 26.71 -6.69 -1.54
CA LYS A 90 26.47 -8.05 -1.04
C LYS A 90 25.90 -8.97 -2.13
N SER A 91 25.08 -8.47 -3.04
CA SER A 91 24.56 -9.27 -4.17
C SER A 91 25.65 -9.74 -5.13
N GLU A 92 26.75 -8.99 -5.24
CA GLU A 92 27.90 -9.34 -6.07
C GLU A 92 28.86 -10.33 -5.37
N ARG A 93 28.93 -10.29 -4.03
CA ARG A 93 29.93 -11.03 -3.23
C ARG A 93 29.39 -12.30 -2.58
N LEU A 94 28.11 -12.36 -2.25
CA LEU A 94 27.53 -13.49 -1.54
C LEU A 94 26.97 -14.53 -2.51
N ALA A 95 27.03 -15.80 -2.11
CA ALA A 95 26.27 -16.83 -2.80
C ALA A 95 24.76 -16.51 -2.73
N PRO A 96 23.94 -16.90 -3.72
CA PRO A 96 22.51 -16.52 -3.78
C PRO A 96 21.73 -16.85 -2.51
N ARG A 97 22.00 -18.01 -1.87
CA ARG A 97 21.33 -18.41 -0.63
C ARG A 97 21.72 -17.52 0.56
N ASP A 98 23.00 -17.16 0.66
CA ASP A 98 23.50 -16.31 1.74
C ASP A 98 23.01 -14.88 1.59
N PHE A 99 22.95 -14.38 0.35
CA PHE A 99 22.33 -13.10 0.05
C PHE A 99 20.84 -13.10 0.39
N ALA A 100 20.10 -14.17 0.07
CA ALA A 100 18.68 -14.29 0.45
C ALA A 100 18.49 -14.31 1.97
N ASN A 101 19.33 -15.04 2.73
CA ASN A 101 19.29 -15.07 4.18
C ASN A 101 19.56 -13.69 4.80
N TRP A 102 20.55 -12.99 4.27
CA TRP A 102 20.87 -11.63 4.69
C TRP A 102 19.73 -10.67 4.37
N THR A 103 19.17 -10.72 3.15
CA THR A 103 18.02 -9.93 2.72
C THR A 103 16.82 -10.15 3.64
N ASN A 104 16.50 -11.40 3.97
CA ASN A 104 15.42 -11.73 4.89
C ASN A 104 15.65 -11.15 6.29
N SER A 105 16.89 -11.15 6.79
CA SER A 105 17.22 -10.54 8.09
C SER A 105 17.01 -9.02 8.10
N VAL A 106 17.33 -8.34 6.99
CA VAL A 106 17.04 -6.91 6.82
C VAL A 106 15.55 -6.67 6.78
N SER A 107 14.86 -7.36 5.88
CA SER A 107 13.42 -7.22 5.66
C SER A 107 12.63 -7.48 6.95
N TYR A 108 13.01 -8.49 7.73
CA TYR A 108 12.37 -8.81 9.00
C TYR A 108 12.38 -7.60 9.96
N LYS A 109 13.54 -7.01 10.22
CA LYS A 109 13.69 -5.89 11.15
C LYS A 109 12.96 -4.63 10.70
N VAL A 110 13.00 -4.35 9.40
CA VAL A 110 12.29 -3.20 8.82
C VAL A 110 10.78 -3.42 8.89
N THR A 111 10.30 -4.63 8.61
CA THR A 111 8.89 -5.00 8.74
C THR A 111 8.42 -4.87 10.19
N GLU A 112 9.17 -5.39 11.15
CA GLU A 112 8.85 -5.26 12.58
C GLU A 112 8.72 -3.79 12.99
N SER A 113 9.65 -2.94 12.54
CA SER A 113 9.57 -1.50 12.79
C SER A 113 8.32 -0.88 12.15
N THR A 114 8.04 -1.21 10.89
CA THR A 114 6.85 -0.72 10.18
C THR A 114 5.57 -1.09 10.92
N LEU A 115 5.40 -2.37 11.28
CA LEU A 115 4.21 -2.87 11.96
C LEU A 115 4.03 -2.29 13.36
N ARG A 116 5.12 -2.12 14.11
CA ARG A 116 5.11 -1.51 15.46
C ARG A 116 4.47 -0.12 15.47
N TYR A 117 4.69 0.66 14.41
CA TYR A 117 4.14 2.00 14.27
C TYR A 117 2.86 2.04 13.42
N GLY A 118 2.22 0.89 13.19
CA GLY A 118 0.95 0.78 12.49
C GLY A 118 1.03 1.09 10.99
N GLY A 119 2.19 0.87 10.39
CA GLY A 119 2.37 0.91 8.94
C GLY A 119 2.00 -0.43 8.30
N ILE A 120 1.78 -0.41 7.00
CA ILE A 120 1.46 -1.58 6.18
C ILE A 120 2.63 -1.84 5.23
N PRO A 121 3.38 -2.94 5.40
CA PRO A 121 4.38 -3.36 4.43
C PRO A 121 3.68 -3.91 3.18
N ILE A 122 4.14 -3.50 1.99
CA ILE A 122 3.55 -3.92 0.71
C ILE A 122 4.35 -5.08 0.12
N TYR A 123 5.61 -4.84 -0.16
CA TYR A 123 6.49 -5.88 -0.69
C TYR A 123 7.94 -5.62 -0.33
N ALA A 124 8.69 -6.73 -0.22
CA ALA A 124 10.13 -6.70 -0.14
C ALA A 124 10.73 -6.77 -1.55
N ARG A 125 11.60 -5.82 -1.89
CA ARG A 125 12.33 -5.80 -3.16
C ARG A 125 13.83 -5.72 -2.89
N GLY A 126 14.53 -6.82 -3.16
CA GLY A 126 15.92 -6.93 -2.72
C GLY A 126 16.00 -6.79 -1.21
N ALA A 127 17.03 -6.13 -0.69
CA ALA A 127 17.18 -5.87 0.74
C ALA A 127 16.48 -4.56 1.16
N GLY A 128 15.19 -4.45 0.90
CA GLY A 128 14.37 -3.28 1.24
C GLY A 128 12.89 -3.57 1.24
N ILE A 129 12.10 -2.62 1.73
CA ILE A 129 10.65 -2.71 1.84
C ILE A 129 10.04 -1.38 1.41
N LEU A 130 9.01 -1.46 0.57
CA LEU A 130 8.04 -0.40 0.38
C LEU A 130 6.91 -0.59 1.38
N CYS A 131 6.57 0.45 2.13
CA CYS A 131 5.47 0.44 3.08
C CYS A 131 4.75 1.79 3.09
N PHE A 132 3.57 1.84 3.70
CA PHE A 132 2.85 3.09 3.88
C PHE A 132 2.16 3.17 5.24
N PHE A 133 1.82 4.40 5.62
CA PHE A 133 1.11 4.75 6.85
C PHE A 133 -0.07 5.64 6.47
N SER A 134 -1.26 5.35 6.96
CA SER A 134 -2.48 6.12 6.70
C SER A 134 -3.26 6.39 7.99
N GLY A 135 -4.26 7.25 7.92
CA GLY A 135 -5.06 7.63 9.08
C GLY A 135 -4.36 8.67 9.98
N SER A 136 -4.76 8.78 11.24
CA SER A 136 -4.27 9.83 12.14
C SER A 136 -2.77 9.72 12.39
N PHE A 137 -2.09 10.86 12.33
CA PHE A 137 -0.64 11.00 12.63
C PHE A 137 0.26 10.09 11.76
N HIS A 138 -0.15 9.79 10.54
CA HIS A 138 0.59 8.87 9.67
C HIS A 138 2.01 9.38 9.34
N GLN A 139 2.22 10.69 9.26
CA GLN A 139 3.54 11.29 9.05
C GLN A 139 4.47 11.02 10.24
N ASP A 140 4.00 11.27 11.47
CA ASP A 140 4.77 11.02 12.69
C ASP A 140 5.10 9.54 12.83
N ARG A 141 4.12 8.66 12.61
CA ARG A 141 4.32 7.20 12.70
C ARG A 141 5.32 6.66 11.68
N ALA A 142 5.31 7.21 10.46
CA ALA A 142 6.29 6.86 9.43
C ALA A 142 7.71 7.29 9.83
N ILE A 143 7.86 8.51 10.36
CA ILE A 143 9.14 9.04 10.84
C ILE A 143 9.65 8.20 12.03
N ASP A 144 8.81 7.92 13.01
CA ASP A 144 9.16 7.11 14.18
C ASP A 144 9.57 5.68 13.75
N ALA A 145 8.88 5.09 12.78
CA ALA A 145 9.23 3.80 12.22
C ALA A 145 10.61 3.81 11.54
N ALA A 146 10.91 4.87 10.77
CA ALA A 146 12.21 5.03 10.12
C ALA A 146 13.35 5.14 11.13
N LEU A 147 13.19 5.98 12.14
CA LEU A 147 14.19 6.18 13.19
C LEU A 147 14.40 4.91 14.01
N ASN A 148 13.32 4.18 14.32
CA ASN A 148 13.41 2.89 14.99
C ASN A 148 14.12 1.84 14.11
N ALA A 149 13.84 1.79 12.80
CA ALA A 149 14.53 0.89 11.88
C ALA A 149 16.03 1.19 11.80
N ILE A 150 16.43 2.46 11.74
CA ILE A 150 17.85 2.89 11.79
C ILE A 150 18.51 2.41 13.08
N HIS A 151 17.83 2.56 14.22
CA HIS A 151 18.36 2.16 15.53
C HIS A 151 18.52 0.63 15.64
N LEU A 152 17.57 -0.14 15.13
CA LEU A 152 17.58 -1.60 15.20
C LEU A 152 18.55 -2.26 14.20
N HIS A 153 18.96 -1.53 13.17
CA HIS A 153 19.78 -2.08 12.10
C HIS A 153 21.26 -1.74 12.30
N LYS A 154 22.11 -2.77 12.28
CA LYS A 154 23.58 -2.58 12.40
C LYS A 154 24.20 -2.02 11.11
N GLU A 155 23.57 -2.27 9.97
CA GLU A 155 24.03 -1.80 8.66
C GLU A 155 23.30 -0.53 8.26
N PRO A 156 23.98 0.39 7.55
CA PRO A 156 23.34 1.64 7.13
C PRO A 156 22.15 1.38 6.21
N LEU A 157 21.05 2.07 6.50
CA LEU A 157 19.85 2.08 5.67
C LEU A 157 19.80 3.38 4.85
N LYS A 158 19.18 3.34 3.68
CA LYS A 158 18.73 4.51 2.94
C LYS A 158 17.21 4.57 2.97
N ILE A 159 16.66 5.75 3.22
CA ILE A 159 15.23 5.92 3.47
C ILE A 159 14.72 7.13 2.70
N GLY A 160 13.64 6.91 1.93
CA GLY A 160 12.90 7.97 1.29
C GLY A 160 11.44 7.95 1.74
N MET A 161 10.86 9.13 1.98
CA MET A 161 9.46 9.26 2.35
C MET A 161 8.78 10.36 1.56
N SER A 162 7.48 10.18 1.32
CA SER A 162 6.61 11.20 0.77
C SER A 162 5.16 11.01 1.19
N THR A 163 4.45 12.14 1.34
CA THR A 163 3.02 12.16 1.72
C THR A 163 2.17 12.65 0.55
N GLY A 164 1.15 11.89 0.21
CA GLY A 164 0.20 12.26 -0.84
C GLY A 164 -0.94 11.28 -0.99
N MET A 165 -1.79 11.56 -1.98
CA MET A 165 -2.86 10.63 -2.35
C MET A 165 -2.26 9.42 -3.05
N VAL A 166 -2.66 8.23 -2.62
CA VAL A 166 -2.26 6.95 -3.19
C VAL A 166 -3.48 6.06 -3.39
N TYR A 167 -3.50 5.32 -4.47
CA TYR A 167 -4.41 4.19 -4.64
C TYR A 167 -3.80 2.98 -3.92
N PHE A 168 -4.59 2.29 -3.12
CA PHE A 168 -4.23 1.02 -2.50
C PHE A 168 -5.23 -0.06 -2.89
N GLY A 169 -4.78 -1.11 -3.58
CA GLY A 169 -5.64 -2.18 -4.06
C GLY A 169 -4.90 -3.23 -4.87
N SER A 170 -5.66 -4.17 -5.43
CA SER A 170 -5.10 -5.20 -6.31
C SER A 170 -4.68 -4.62 -7.65
N ILE A 171 -3.44 -4.83 -8.03
CA ILE A 171 -2.84 -4.35 -9.27
C ILE A 171 -2.27 -5.53 -10.06
N GLY A 172 -2.56 -5.57 -11.35
CA GLY A 172 -2.06 -6.59 -12.26
C GLY A 172 -3.15 -7.45 -12.89
N HIS A 173 -2.74 -8.56 -13.50
CA HIS A 173 -3.66 -9.53 -14.10
C HIS A 173 -4.50 -10.20 -13.00
N PRO A 174 -5.82 -10.45 -13.19
CA PRO A 174 -6.69 -11.03 -12.14
C PRO A 174 -6.15 -12.28 -11.44
N ASP A 175 -5.46 -13.15 -12.18
CA ASP A 175 -4.89 -14.39 -11.62
C ASP A 175 -3.55 -14.18 -10.89
N TYR A 176 -2.92 -13.01 -11.01
CA TYR A 176 -1.61 -12.68 -10.47
C TYR A 176 -1.57 -11.30 -9.78
N ALA A 177 -2.73 -10.70 -9.55
CA ALA A 177 -2.81 -9.40 -8.89
C ALA A 177 -2.37 -9.51 -7.42
N HIS A 178 -1.57 -8.54 -7.00
CA HIS A 178 -1.14 -8.39 -5.61
C HIS A 178 -1.65 -7.07 -5.03
N PRO A 179 -1.90 -7.01 -3.72
CA PRO A 179 -2.09 -5.72 -3.05
C PRO A 179 -0.85 -4.85 -3.28
N ASP A 180 -1.06 -3.65 -3.81
CA ASP A 180 0.01 -2.69 -4.07
C ASP A 180 -0.49 -1.25 -3.88
N ILE A 181 0.44 -0.29 -3.86
CA ILE A 181 0.14 1.14 -3.78
C ILE A 181 0.69 1.85 -5.00
N ILE A 182 -0.11 2.75 -5.58
CA ILE A 182 0.29 3.59 -6.72
C ILE A 182 -0.04 5.04 -6.40
N GLY A 183 0.87 5.94 -6.77
CA GLY A 183 0.68 7.38 -6.65
C GLY A 183 2.00 8.12 -6.75
N GLU A 184 1.92 9.43 -6.92
CA GLU A 184 3.10 10.30 -7.00
C GLU A 184 3.95 10.19 -5.72
N ALA A 185 3.30 10.11 -4.53
CA ALA A 185 4.00 9.95 -3.26
C ALA A 185 4.87 8.68 -3.22
N VAL A 186 4.44 7.58 -3.86
CA VAL A 186 5.24 6.36 -3.97
C VAL A 186 6.50 6.62 -4.81
N SER A 187 6.33 7.26 -5.96
CA SER A 187 7.44 7.60 -6.85
C SER A 187 8.46 8.52 -6.17
N ILE A 188 7.97 9.55 -5.47
CA ILE A 188 8.82 10.48 -4.73
C ILE A 188 9.56 9.78 -3.58
N ALA A 189 8.91 8.87 -2.84
CA ALA A 189 9.58 8.11 -1.79
C ALA A 189 10.74 7.25 -2.33
N LEU A 190 10.52 6.57 -3.46
CA LEU A 190 11.56 5.80 -4.15
C LEU A 190 12.72 6.68 -4.61
N LEU A 191 12.43 7.82 -5.25
CA LEU A 191 13.44 8.78 -5.69
C LEU A 191 14.21 9.39 -4.52
N ASN A 192 13.52 9.74 -3.45
CA ASN A 192 14.13 10.24 -2.21
C ASN A 192 15.12 9.25 -1.62
N SER A 193 14.78 7.94 -1.57
CA SER A 193 15.68 6.93 -0.99
C SER A 193 16.95 6.75 -1.80
N GLU A 194 16.85 6.76 -3.13
CA GLU A 194 18.03 6.67 -4.00
C GLU A 194 18.90 7.94 -3.94
N TRP A 195 18.26 9.10 -3.94
CA TRP A 195 18.95 10.39 -3.89
C TRP A 195 19.65 10.61 -2.52
N ALA A 196 19.01 10.21 -1.42
CA ALA A 196 19.53 10.39 -0.09
C ALA A 196 20.89 9.74 0.13
N GLU A 197 21.16 8.60 -0.50
CA GLU A 197 22.39 7.83 -0.32
C GLU A 197 23.65 8.63 -0.61
N SER A 198 23.60 9.52 -1.60
CA SER A 198 24.76 10.31 -2.06
C SER A 198 24.71 11.79 -1.71
N HIS A 199 23.55 12.29 -1.22
CA HIS A 199 23.33 13.73 -1.04
C HIS A 199 23.06 14.14 0.41
N THR A 200 22.83 13.18 1.30
CA THR A 200 22.55 13.44 2.73
C THR A 200 23.53 12.71 3.62
N LYS A 201 23.76 13.23 4.82
CA LYS A 201 24.65 12.61 5.82
C LYS A 201 24.01 11.39 6.48
N THR A 202 22.70 11.43 6.66
CA THR A 202 21.93 10.36 7.32
C THR A 202 21.40 9.31 6.36
N SER A 203 21.59 9.49 5.05
CA SER A 203 20.99 8.66 4.00
C SER A 203 19.46 8.62 4.08
N THR A 204 18.84 9.73 4.56
CA THR A 204 17.40 9.91 4.62
C THR A 204 16.97 11.13 3.83
N ALA A 205 15.87 11.04 3.10
CA ALA A 205 15.23 12.16 2.44
C ALA A 205 13.71 12.05 2.57
N VAL A 206 13.12 13.04 3.19
CA VAL A 206 11.67 13.11 3.46
C VAL A 206 11.14 14.36 2.76
N ASP A 207 10.04 14.25 2.01
CA ASP A 207 9.48 15.42 1.38
C ASP A 207 8.97 16.47 2.39
N ALA A 208 8.94 17.73 1.99
CA ALA A 208 8.53 18.82 2.87
C ALA A 208 7.09 18.63 3.39
N LYS A 209 6.18 18.08 2.57
CA LYS A 209 4.79 17.84 2.96
C LYS A 209 4.68 16.87 4.13
N THR A 210 5.51 15.83 4.16
CA THR A 210 5.60 14.90 5.30
C THR A 210 6.06 15.59 6.57
N ILE A 211 7.09 16.43 6.46
CA ILE A 211 7.61 17.19 7.61
C ILE A 211 6.57 18.19 8.14
N ASP A 212 5.92 18.92 7.23
CA ASP A 212 4.94 19.96 7.58
C ASP A 212 3.68 19.36 8.26
N GLY A 213 3.36 18.10 7.97
CA GLY A 213 2.30 17.33 8.62
C GLY A 213 2.71 16.65 9.93
N SER A 214 3.98 16.72 10.33
CA SER A 214 4.54 16.01 11.48
C SER A 214 4.90 16.95 12.64
N LYS A 215 5.29 16.38 13.78
CA LYS A 215 5.86 17.13 14.93
C LYS A 215 7.18 17.82 14.58
N LEU A 216 7.90 17.29 13.56
CA LEU A 216 9.18 17.86 13.15
C LEU A 216 9.06 19.24 12.49
N LYS A 217 7.89 19.67 12.07
CA LYS A 217 7.65 21.00 11.45
C LYS A 217 8.16 22.17 12.28
N TYR A 218 8.24 22.02 13.60
CA TYR A 218 8.68 23.07 14.51
C TYR A 218 10.20 23.08 14.76
N ARG A 219 10.95 22.12 14.19
CA ARG A 219 12.41 22.07 14.34
C ARG A 219 13.08 23.00 13.33
N SER A 220 13.96 23.85 13.84
CA SER A 220 14.74 24.83 13.04
C SER A 220 16.07 24.27 12.52
N ASP A 221 16.50 23.11 13.02
CA ASP A 221 17.79 22.48 12.68
C ASP A 221 17.71 21.48 11.51
N LEU A 222 16.55 21.36 10.87
CA LEU A 222 16.37 20.46 9.72
C LEU A 222 17.06 21.01 8.47
N VAL A 223 17.90 20.19 7.87
CA VAL A 223 18.56 20.49 6.59
C VAL A 223 17.60 20.22 5.44
N ARG A 224 17.36 21.24 4.62
CA ARG A 224 16.49 21.18 3.44
C ARG A 224 17.29 21.26 2.17
N HIS A 225 16.98 20.42 1.21
CA HIS A 225 17.63 20.32 -0.10
C HIS A 225 16.60 20.46 -1.22
N GLN A 226 16.98 21.08 -2.32
CA GLN A 226 16.20 21.01 -3.55
C GLN A 226 16.66 19.81 -4.36
N ALA A 227 15.85 18.75 -4.40
CA ALA A 227 16.18 17.52 -5.10
C ALA A 227 15.64 17.55 -6.54
N PRO A 228 16.50 17.56 -7.55
CA PRO A 228 16.08 17.50 -8.94
C PRO A 228 15.78 16.04 -9.32
N PHE A 229 14.52 15.71 -9.49
CA PHE A 229 14.13 14.38 -9.95
C PHE A 229 13.71 14.43 -11.42
N PRO A 230 14.50 13.82 -12.34
CA PRO A 230 14.12 13.74 -13.74
C PRO A 230 12.75 13.08 -13.92
N GLY A 231 11.89 13.69 -14.72
CA GLY A 231 10.54 13.18 -15.00
C GLY A 231 9.43 13.72 -14.08
N LEU A 232 9.75 14.45 -13.01
CA LEU A 232 8.75 15.20 -12.26
C LEU A 232 8.59 16.62 -12.86
N SER A 233 7.35 17.10 -12.89
CA SER A 233 7.02 18.45 -13.41
C SER A 233 7.34 19.57 -12.41
N HIS A 234 7.67 19.24 -11.18
CA HIS A 234 7.99 20.17 -10.10
C HIS A 234 9.22 19.72 -9.30
N GLN A 235 9.82 20.66 -8.58
CA GLN A 235 10.93 20.37 -7.68
C GLN A 235 10.43 19.82 -6.35
N VAL A 236 11.14 18.82 -5.81
CA VAL A 236 10.85 18.25 -4.50
C VAL A 236 11.82 18.83 -3.48
N THR A 237 11.29 19.41 -2.41
CA THR A 237 12.10 19.79 -1.26
C THR A 237 12.28 18.56 -0.37
N ALA A 238 13.46 17.98 -0.39
CA ALA A 238 13.87 16.87 0.48
C ALA A 238 14.45 17.40 1.78
N VAL A 239 14.04 16.80 2.90
CA VAL A 239 14.48 17.16 4.26
C VAL A 239 15.20 15.98 4.87
N GLU A 240 16.38 16.19 5.39
CA GLU A 240 17.17 15.18 6.07
C GLU A 240 16.65 14.95 7.48
N LEU A 241 16.44 13.67 7.89
CA LEU A 241 16.06 13.36 9.26
C LEU A 241 17.26 13.54 10.21
N PRO A 242 17.05 14.06 11.41
CA PRO A 242 18.09 14.24 12.39
C PRO A 242 18.62 12.91 12.93
N THR A 243 19.91 12.85 13.26
CA THR A 243 20.60 11.64 13.77
C THR A 243 20.36 11.38 15.27
N GLY A 244 19.61 12.19 15.97
CA GLY A 244 19.35 12.07 17.41
C GLY A 244 17.94 12.47 17.80
N TYR A 245 17.26 11.52 18.44
CA TYR A 245 16.08 11.75 19.27
C TYR A 245 16.46 11.39 20.69
#